data_cf43e2b177406162c53db9b1f620fd13
#
_entry.id   cf43e2b177406162c53db9b1f620fd13
#
_cell.length_a   1.000
_cell.length_b   1.000
_cell.length_c   1.000
_cell.angle_alpha   90.00
_cell.angle_beta   90.00
_cell.angle_gamma   90.00
#
_symmetry.space_group_name_H-M   'P 1'
#
loop_
_entity.id
_entity.type
_entity.pdbx_description
1 polymer ?
#
loop_
_entity_poly.entity_id
_entity_poly.type
_entity_poly.pdbx_seq_one_letter_code
_entity_poly.pdbx_strand_id
1 'polypeptide(L)'
;MRRLRLLLLVFFLAVFAVFMASNIREYLTSDYVAPEIHANEDSMQVSVTVSDEELLAGMTANDNLDGDVTESLVVVSKSKFIARNTRNVNYAAFDQNNNVGTYTRKIVYTDYYSPRFVMTEPLRFVEGNSSYDYLKHIRAEDCLDGNITTQIKITFGEKEMAGEAYSTQKINLQVTNSAGDSSVLELTATFEDYDSYSKASPALNDYIIYVKKGEKPNYRANLTGIWTAGNERKFSELGFDPDQDVSIEDSGVDYNTPGVYMVKYKLTRATQNATGGSYRTDFGTATLIVVVEDTP
;
A
#
# COMPACT_ATOMS: atom_id res chain seq x y z
N MET A 1 15.35 70.62 -43.20
CA MET A 1 15.46 69.16 -43.36
C MET A 1 16.79 68.60 -42.85
N ARG A 2 17.95 69.10 -43.16
CA ARG A 2 19.25 68.54 -42.71
C ARG A 2 19.44 68.51 -41.15
N ARG A 3 19.05 69.63 -40.48
CA ARG A 3 19.18 69.78 -39.02
C ARG A 3 18.19 68.77 -38.28
N LEU A 4 17.00 68.58 -38.84
CA LEU A 4 16.09 67.61 -38.25
C LEU A 4 16.59 66.16 -38.36
N ARG A 5 17.15 65.78 -39.48
CA ARG A 5 17.78 64.46 -39.68
C ARG A 5 18.97 64.26 -38.72
N LEU A 6 19.76 65.30 -38.47
CA LEU A 6 20.88 65.26 -37.54
C LEU A 6 20.34 65.04 -36.09
N LEU A 7 19.35 65.81 -35.70
CA LEU A 7 18.71 65.65 -34.37
C LEU A 7 18.11 64.19 -34.15
N LEU A 8 17.45 63.70 -35.18
CA LEU A 8 16.90 62.30 -35.11
C LEU A 8 18.04 61.25 -35.00
N LEU A 9 19.14 61.47 -35.73
CA LEU A 9 20.29 60.57 -35.65
C LEU A 9 20.97 60.64 -34.27
N VAL A 10 21.14 61.81 -33.70
CA VAL A 10 21.72 61.97 -32.36
C VAL A 10 20.81 61.35 -31.30
N PHE A 11 19.48 61.53 -31.40
CA PHE A 11 18.50 60.91 -30.52
C PHE A 11 18.56 59.40 -30.63
N PHE A 12 18.56 58.85 -31.84
CA PHE A 12 18.69 57.41 -32.06
C PHE A 12 19.97 56.84 -31.45
N LEU A 13 21.12 57.50 -31.68
CA LEU A 13 22.40 57.05 -31.09
C LEU A 13 22.40 57.10 -29.56
N ALA A 14 21.75 58.10 -28.96
CA ALA A 14 21.63 58.22 -27.52
C ALA A 14 20.76 57.08 -26.95
N VAL A 15 19.58 56.79 -27.55
CA VAL A 15 18.72 55.70 -27.16
C VAL A 15 19.42 54.35 -27.36
N PHE A 16 20.10 54.15 -28.48
CA PHE A 16 20.88 52.96 -28.78
C PHE A 16 22.02 52.75 -27.76
N ALA A 17 22.73 53.82 -27.38
CA ALA A 17 23.79 53.73 -26.35
C ALA A 17 23.23 53.33 -24.99
N VAL A 18 22.08 53.90 -24.57
CA VAL A 18 21.39 53.50 -23.34
C VAL A 18 20.95 52.05 -23.40
N PHE A 19 20.35 51.61 -24.51
CA PHE A 19 19.95 50.24 -24.75
C PHE A 19 21.16 49.28 -24.65
N MET A 20 22.25 49.60 -25.37
CA MET A 20 23.46 48.77 -25.31
C MET A 20 24.10 48.74 -23.92
N ALA A 21 24.14 49.88 -23.21
CA ALA A 21 24.66 49.92 -21.84
C ALA A 21 23.80 49.08 -20.89
N SER A 22 22.46 49.09 -21.05
CA SER A 22 21.53 48.24 -20.27
C SER A 22 21.77 46.77 -20.54
N ASN A 23 21.86 46.35 -21.81
CA ASN A 23 22.11 44.95 -22.17
C ASN A 23 23.48 44.46 -21.73
N ILE A 24 24.53 45.30 -21.86
CA ILE A 24 25.87 44.94 -21.37
C ILE A 24 25.89 44.82 -19.86
N ARG A 25 25.19 45.71 -19.14
CA ARG A 25 25.07 45.61 -17.69
C ARG A 25 24.37 44.34 -17.29
N GLU A 26 23.24 44.03 -17.91
CA GLU A 26 22.47 42.80 -17.67
C GLU A 26 23.34 41.55 -17.92
N TYR A 27 24.05 41.50 -19.06
CA TYR A 27 24.98 40.43 -19.40
C TYR A 27 26.12 40.25 -18.38
N LEU A 28 26.69 41.35 -17.88
CA LEU A 28 27.79 41.34 -16.92
C LEU A 28 27.33 41.06 -15.47
N THR A 29 26.07 41.30 -15.16
CA THR A 29 25.48 41.06 -13.81
C THR A 29 24.60 39.84 -13.71
N SER A 30 24.25 39.22 -14.85
CA SER A 30 23.48 38.00 -14.85
C SER A 30 24.29 36.81 -14.34
N ASP A 31 23.76 36.12 -13.39
CA ASP A 31 24.29 34.85 -12.93
C ASP A 31 23.76 33.70 -13.79
N TYR A 32 24.64 32.79 -14.16
CA TYR A 32 24.35 31.57 -14.90
C TYR A 32 24.86 30.33 -14.20
N VAL A 33 25.34 30.48 -12.97
CA VAL A 33 25.83 29.34 -12.14
C VAL A 33 24.71 28.89 -11.24
N ALA A 34 24.44 27.61 -11.27
CA ALA A 34 23.41 27.03 -10.41
C ALA A 34 23.94 26.85 -8.98
N PRO A 35 23.08 26.95 -7.95
CA PRO A 35 23.46 26.68 -6.58
C PRO A 35 24.02 25.25 -6.39
N GLU A 36 25.03 25.13 -5.55
CA GLU A 36 25.56 23.81 -5.13
C GLU A 36 24.89 23.36 -3.86
N ILE A 37 24.30 22.13 -3.92
CA ILE A 37 23.61 21.53 -2.81
C ILE A 37 24.52 20.51 -2.12
N HIS A 38 24.61 20.59 -0.79
CA HIS A 38 25.37 19.67 0.06
C HIS A 38 24.44 18.98 1.05
N ALA A 39 24.74 17.72 1.34
CA ALA A 39 24.11 16.95 2.40
C ALA A 39 25.15 16.50 3.42
N ASN A 40 24.80 16.52 4.70
CA ASN A 40 25.68 16.02 5.76
C ASN A 40 25.96 14.51 5.65
N GLU A 41 24.99 13.77 5.07
CA GLU A 41 25.07 12.32 4.87
C GLU A 41 24.46 11.95 3.52
N ASP A 42 25.06 11.01 2.81
CA ASP A 42 24.59 10.52 1.51
C ASP A 42 23.33 9.64 1.62
N SER A 43 23.03 9.14 2.81
CA SER A 43 21.89 8.27 3.08
C SER A 43 21.25 8.63 4.42
N MET A 44 19.92 8.62 4.48
CA MET A 44 19.15 8.93 5.67
C MET A 44 18.18 7.77 6.00
N GLN A 45 18.14 7.35 7.28
CA GLN A 45 17.11 6.43 7.76
C GLN A 45 15.87 7.21 8.18
N VAL A 46 14.71 6.81 7.70
CA VAL A 46 13.45 7.54 7.92
C VAL A 46 12.28 6.59 8.18
N SER A 47 11.24 7.09 8.83
CA SER A 47 9.93 6.43 8.87
C SER A 47 9.18 6.61 7.54
N VAL A 48 8.21 5.72 7.25
CA VAL A 48 7.30 5.88 6.10
C VAL A 48 6.45 7.16 6.19
N THR A 49 6.30 7.73 7.39
CA THR A 49 5.53 8.95 7.65
C THR A 49 6.36 10.23 7.52
N VAL A 50 7.65 10.15 7.11
CA VAL A 50 8.54 11.31 6.98
C VAL A 50 7.97 12.37 6.04
N SER A 51 7.93 13.62 6.51
CA SER A 51 7.51 14.76 5.70
C SER A 51 8.61 15.23 4.75
N ASP A 52 8.24 16.03 3.74
CA ASP A 52 9.21 16.60 2.82
C ASP A 52 10.13 17.60 3.53
N GLU A 53 9.63 18.31 4.56
CA GLU A 53 10.43 19.23 5.39
C GLU A 53 11.50 18.46 6.20
N GLU A 54 11.12 17.31 6.77
CA GLU A 54 12.08 16.47 7.50
C GLU A 54 13.15 15.89 6.59
N LEU A 55 12.83 15.63 5.31
CA LEU A 55 13.79 15.17 4.31
C LEU A 55 14.83 16.23 3.94
N LEU A 56 14.57 17.53 4.19
CA LEU A 56 15.54 18.61 4.01
C LEU A 56 16.56 18.69 5.16
N ALA A 57 16.37 17.95 6.24
CA ALA A 57 17.29 18.00 7.39
C ALA A 57 18.73 17.65 6.98
N GLY A 58 19.67 18.50 7.40
CA GLY A 58 21.08 18.35 7.11
C GLY A 58 21.49 18.68 5.66
N MET A 59 20.57 19.32 4.90
CA MET A 59 20.85 19.84 3.57
C MET A 59 21.19 21.34 3.65
N THR A 60 22.10 21.80 2.81
CA THR A 60 22.41 23.22 2.59
C THR A 60 22.59 23.49 1.11
N ALA A 61 22.32 24.70 0.69
CA ALA A 61 22.58 25.15 -0.69
C ALA A 61 23.28 26.47 -0.68
N ASN A 62 24.33 26.60 -1.46
CA ASN A 62 25.12 27.81 -1.56
C ASN A 62 25.35 28.20 -3.03
N ASP A 63 25.15 29.44 -3.32
CA ASP A 63 25.37 30.03 -4.63
C ASP A 63 26.60 30.96 -4.64
N ASN A 64 27.21 31.13 -5.79
CA ASN A 64 28.43 31.94 -5.94
C ASN A 64 28.20 33.46 -5.79
N LEU A 65 27.01 33.95 -6.14
CA LEU A 65 26.65 35.39 -6.04
C LEU A 65 25.66 35.65 -4.91
N ASP A 66 24.65 34.78 -4.74
CA ASP A 66 23.59 34.97 -3.76
C ASP A 66 23.97 34.43 -2.38
N GLY A 67 25.05 33.63 -2.28
CA GLY A 67 25.52 33.06 -1.03
C GLY A 67 24.59 31.90 -0.55
N ASP A 68 24.18 31.94 0.70
CA ASP A 68 23.33 30.92 1.29
C ASP A 68 21.87 31.02 0.75
N VAL A 69 21.48 30.03 -0.05
CA VAL A 69 20.15 29.88 -0.63
C VAL A 69 19.44 28.63 -0.10
N THR A 70 19.82 28.16 1.08
CA THR A 70 19.26 26.96 1.73
C THR A 70 17.75 27.02 1.87
N GLU A 71 17.16 28.20 2.09
CA GLU A 71 15.71 28.38 2.19
C GLU A 71 14.96 28.07 0.88
N SER A 72 15.65 28.05 -0.26
CA SER A 72 15.07 27.69 -1.56
C SER A 72 15.00 26.18 -1.80
N LEU A 73 15.57 25.34 -0.90
CA LEU A 73 15.61 23.90 -1.04
C LEU A 73 14.19 23.30 -1.01
N VAL A 74 13.92 22.44 -1.97
CA VAL A 74 12.66 21.68 -2.05
C VAL A 74 12.91 20.22 -2.42
N VAL A 75 12.03 19.34 -1.97
CA VAL A 75 11.93 17.97 -2.48
C VAL A 75 11.16 18.00 -3.80
N VAL A 76 11.80 17.56 -4.88
CA VAL A 76 11.19 17.55 -6.23
C VAL A 76 10.46 16.25 -6.50
N SER A 77 11.09 15.11 -6.17
CA SER A 77 10.51 13.79 -6.44
C SER A 77 11.18 12.71 -5.60
N LYS A 78 10.44 11.62 -5.46
CA LYS A 78 10.90 10.38 -4.85
C LYS A 78 10.86 9.29 -5.92
N SER A 79 11.96 8.56 -6.14
CA SER A 79 12.03 7.49 -7.15
C SER A 79 11.21 6.26 -6.71
N LYS A 80 11.04 5.30 -7.62
CA LYS A 80 10.73 3.93 -7.21
C LYS A 80 11.84 3.36 -6.36
N PHE A 81 11.58 2.27 -5.64
CA PHE A 81 12.62 1.56 -4.90
C PHE A 81 13.74 1.12 -5.82
N ILE A 82 14.97 1.38 -5.40
CA ILE A 82 16.22 0.96 -6.06
C ILE A 82 16.85 -0.25 -5.38
N ALA A 83 16.47 -0.51 -4.14
CA ALA A 83 16.80 -1.68 -3.33
C ALA A 83 15.70 -1.86 -2.28
N ARG A 84 15.78 -2.93 -1.47
CA ARG A 84 14.82 -3.17 -0.37
C ARG A 84 14.70 -1.93 0.51
N ASN A 85 13.48 -1.40 0.66
CA ASN A 85 13.13 -0.24 1.49
C ASN A 85 13.91 1.05 1.17
N THR A 86 14.61 1.10 0.02
CA THR A 86 15.53 2.18 -0.33
C THR A 86 15.10 2.83 -1.62
N ARG A 87 15.04 4.17 -1.63
CA ARG A 87 14.80 4.96 -2.85
C ARG A 87 15.60 6.25 -2.85
N ASN A 88 15.71 6.87 -4.00
CA ASN A 88 16.30 8.17 -4.15
C ASN A 88 15.27 9.27 -3.96
N VAL A 89 15.69 10.35 -3.31
CA VAL A 89 14.96 11.62 -3.23
C VAL A 89 15.77 12.65 -4.01
N ASN A 90 15.12 13.35 -4.93
CA ASN A 90 15.70 14.42 -5.71
C ASN A 90 15.32 15.77 -5.10
N TYR A 91 16.31 16.62 -4.92
CA TYR A 91 16.19 17.97 -4.37
C TYR A 91 16.53 19.00 -5.43
N ALA A 92 15.98 20.19 -5.28
CA ALA A 92 16.38 21.36 -6.05
C ALA A 92 16.55 22.57 -5.13
N ALA A 93 17.47 23.45 -5.48
CA ALA A 93 17.62 24.79 -4.90
C ALA A 93 17.67 25.83 -6.02
N PHE A 94 17.23 27.03 -5.72
CA PHE A 94 17.08 28.11 -6.67
C PHE A 94 17.82 29.33 -6.15
N ASP A 95 18.54 30.05 -7.06
CA ASP A 95 19.07 31.36 -6.83
C ASP A 95 18.06 32.46 -7.22
N GLN A 96 18.45 33.74 -7.08
CA GLN A 96 17.59 34.86 -7.48
C GLN A 96 17.51 35.04 -9.00
N ASN A 97 18.37 34.42 -9.76
CA ASN A 97 18.39 34.44 -11.23
C ASN A 97 17.62 33.26 -11.82
N ASN A 98 17.01 32.38 -10.97
CA ASN A 98 16.30 31.15 -11.30
C ASN A 98 17.21 30.07 -11.92
N ASN A 99 18.51 30.06 -11.65
CA ASN A 99 19.32 28.89 -11.93
C ASN A 99 18.97 27.79 -10.91
N VAL A 100 18.99 26.54 -11.34
CA VAL A 100 18.50 25.39 -10.54
C VAL A 100 19.65 24.43 -10.26
N GLY A 101 20.03 24.34 -9.00
CA GLY A 101 20.89 23.27 -8.50
C GLY A 101 20.08 22.03 -8.19
N THR A 102 20.63 20.84 -8.41
CA THR A 102 19.96 19.57 -8.10
C THR A 102 20.88 18.65 -7.33
N TYR A 103 20.28 17.85 -6.45
CA TYR A 103 20.98 16.83 -5.66
C TYR A 103 20.11 15.59 -5.49
N THR A 104 20.76 14.44 -5.35
CA THR A 104 20.04 13.17 -5.09
C THR A 104 20.61 12.52 -3.85
N ARG A 105 19.75 12.23 -2.87
CA ARG A 105 20.07 11.55 -1.62
C ARG A 105 19.31 10.25 -1.53
N LYS A 106 19.92 9.23 -0.96
CA LYS A 106 19.23 7.98 -0.65
C LYS A 106 18.48 8.09 0.66
N ILE A 107 17.28 7.49 0.72
CA ILE A 107 16.56 7.26 1.97
C ILE A 107 16.30 5.77 2.14
N VAL A 108 16.33 5.30 3.39
CA VAL A 108 16.04 3.92 3.79
C VAL A 108 14.92 3.95 4.82
N TYR A 109 13.78 3.36 4.47
CA TYR A 109 12.66 3.26 5.41
C TYR A 109 12.93 2.18 6.45
N THR A 110 12.70 2.50 7.73
CA THR A 110 12.93 1.60 8.87
C THR A 110 11.71 0.77 9.24
N ASP A 111 10.53 1.21 8.85
CA ASP A 111 9.23 0.64 9.22
C ASP A 111 8.34 0.31 8.01
N TYR A 112 8.96 0.21 6.83
CA TYR A 112 8.25 -0.14 5.59
C TYR A 112 7.81 -1.60 5.59
N TYR A 113 6.61 -1.83 5.09
CA TYR A 113 6.11 -3.14 4.68
C TYR A 113 5.42 -3.05 3.32
N SER A 114 5.47 -4.15 2.57
CA SER A 114 4.84 -4.24 1.24
C SER A 114 3.32 -4.09 1.33
N PRO A 115 2.64 -3.70 0.24
CA PRO A 115 1.19 -3.61 0.21
C PRO A 115 0.50 -4.85 0.75
N ARG A 116 -0.57 -4.68 1.53
CA ARG A 116 -1.31 -5.76 2.17
C ARG A 116 -2.75 -5.82 1.70
N PHE A 117 -3.24 -7.04 1.47
CA PHE A 117 -4.66 -7.27 1.23
C PHE A 117 -5.40 -7.41 2.56
N VAL A 118 -6.58 -6.82 2.63
CA VAL A 118 -7.48 -6.87 3.79
C VAL A 118 -8.80 -7.48 3.35
N MET A 119 -9.28 -8.47 4.09
CA MET A 119 -10.55 -9.14 3.83
C MET A 119 -11.28 -9.38 5.15
N THR A 120 -12.45 -8.76 5.32
CA THR A 120 -13.28 -8.84 6.53
C THR A 120 -14.54 -9.69 6.35
N GLU A 121 -14.81 -10.11 5.12
CA GLU A 121 -15.89 -11.01 4.77
C GLU A 121 -15.35 -12.18 3.92
N PRO A 122 -15.91 -13.40 4.03
CA PRO A 122 -15.45 -14.53 3.24
C PRO A 122 -15.81 -14.36 1.76
N LEU A 123 -15.00 -14.91 0.87
CA LEU A 123 -15.29 -14.98 -0.57
C LEU A 123 -16.26 -16.13 -0.88
N ARG A 124 -17.45 -16.04 -0.32
CA ARG A 124 -18.54 -17.00 -0.52
C ARG A 124 -19.69 -16.32 -1.26
N PHE A 125 -20.17 -16.94 -2.31
CA PHE A 125 -21.19 -16.40 -3.19
C PHE A 125 -22.28 -17.44 -3.45
N VAL A 126 -23.50 -16.96 -3.62
CA VAL A 126 -24.59 -17.82 -4.10
C VAL A 126 -24.41 -18.06 -5.60
N GLU A 127 -24.45 -19.34 -6.01
CA GLU A 127 -24.32 -19.74 -7.42
C GLU A 127 -25.45 -19.15 -8.28
N GLY A 128 -25.16 -18.83 -9.54
CA GLY A 128 -26.16 -18.38 -10.50
C GLY A 128 -26.31 -16.85 -10.63
N ASN A 129 -25.57 -16.05 -9.88
CA ASN A 129 -25.53 -14.59 -10.09
C ASN A 129 -24.78 -14.26 -11.40
N SER A 130 -25.24 -13.23 -12.11
CA SER A 130 -24.62 -12.79 -13.39
C SER A 130 -23.27 -12.11 -13.20
N SER A 131 -22.96 -11.60 -12.00
CA SER A 131 -21.70 -10.96 -11.64
C SER A 131 -21.46 -11.06 -10.14
N TYR A 132 -20.17 -11.11 -9.77
CA TYR A 132 -19.72 -11.14 -8.37
C TYR A 132 -18.78 -9.97 -8.14
N ASP A 133 -19.06 -9.16 -7.13
CA ASP A 133 -18.22 -8.03 -6.76
C ASP A 133 -17.19 -8.45 -5.71
N TYR A 134 -16.02 -8.86 -6.17
CA TYR A 134 -14.92 -9.28 -5.29
C TYR A 134 -14.32 -8.13 -4.50
N LEU A 135 -14.29 -6.91 -5.08
CA LEU A 135 -13.71 -5.74 -4.42
C LEU A 135 -14.59 -5.19 -3.28
N LYS A 136 -15.84 -5.67 -3.16
CA LYS A 136 -16.65 -5.41 -1.97
C LYS A 136 -16.06 -6.10 -0.73
N HIS A 137 -15.42 -7.26 -0.92
CA HIS A 137 -14.88 -8.10 0.15
C HIS A 137 -13.38 -7.91 0.37
N ILE A 138 -12.66 -7.39 -0.65
CA ILE A 138 -11.20 -7.29 -0.65
C ILE A 138 -10.79 -5.84 -0.79
N ARG A 139 -9.88 -5.39 0.07
CA ARG A 139 -9.21 -4.09 0.00
C ARG A 139 -7.72 -4.30 -0.05
N ALA A 140 -6.98 -3.25 -0.45
CA ALA A 140 -5.53 -3.21 -0.35
C ALA A 140 -5.10 -1.91 0.33
N GLU A 141 -4.16 -2.04 1.26
CA GLU A 141 -3.59 -0.96 2.03
C GLU A 141 -2.07 -0.98 1.92
N ASP A 142 -1.47 0.20 1.87
CA ASP A 142 -0.04 0.41 1.76
C ASP A 142 0.43 1.47 2.76
N CYS A 143 1.60 1.29 3.34
CA CYS A 143 2.12 2.22 4.34
C CYS A 143 2.59 3.57 3.77
N LEU A 144 2.83 3.66 2.45
CA LEU A 144 3.19 4.91 1.77
C LEU A 144 1.98 5.60 1.14
N ASP A 145 1.07 4.81 0.54
CA ASP A 145 -0.01 5.31 -0.32
C ASP A 145 -1.39 5.21 0.33
N GLY A 146 -1.50 4.59 1.51
CA GLY A 146 -2.77 4.38 2.19
C GLY A 146 -3.67 3.35 1.46
N ASN A 147 -4.91 3.71 1.17
CA ASN A 147 -5.84 2.81 0.49
C ASN A 147 -5.58 2.77 -1.03
N ILE A 148 -5.09 1.64 -1.52
CA ILE A 148 -4.80 1.38 -2.93
C ILE A 148 -5.70 0.30 -3.55
N THR A 149 -6.89 0.09 -2.99
CA THR A 149 -7.87 -0.93 -3.44
C THR A 149 -8.17 -0.83 -4.93
N THR A 150 -8.28 0.39 -5.48
CA THR A 150 -8.56 0.61 -6.91
C THR A 150 -7.42 0.16 -7.84
N GLN A 151 -6.24 -0.12 -7.30
CA GLN A 151 -5.08 -0.61 -8.05
C GLN A 151 -5.00 -2.13 -8.08
N ILE A 152 -5.91 -2.83 -7.37
CA ILE A 152 -5.95 -4.29 -7.36
C ILE A 152 -6.26 -4.80 -8.77
N LYS A 153 -5.39 -5.66 -9.27
CA LYS A 153 -5.62 -6.46 -10.49
C LYS A 153 -6.03 -7.85 -10.06
N ILE A 154 -7.16 -8.32 -10.61
CA ILE A 154 -7.69 -9.66 -10.34
C ILE A 154 -7.57 -10.47 -11.62
N THR A 155 -7.00 -11.67 -11.52
CA THR A 155 -7.04 -12.68 -12.58
C THR A 155 -7.71 -13.93 -12.06
N PHE A 156 -8.50 -14.57 -12.90
CA PHE A 156 -9.34 -15.70 -12.53
C PHE A 156 -8.78 -16.98 -13.12
N GLY A 157 -8.69 -18.02 -12.27
CA GLY A 157 -8.51 -19.39 -12.71
C GLY A 157 -9.81 -20.01 -13.23
N GLU A 158 -9.75 -21.25 -13.63
CA GLU A 158 -10.95 -22.01 -14.01
C GLU A 158 -11.83 -22.24 -12.77
N LYS A 159 -13.13 -22.29 -13.01
CA LYS A 159 -14.12 -22.66 -11.99
C LYS A 159 -14.28 -24.18 -12.00
N GLU A 160 -14.05 -24.80 -10.85
CA GLU A 160 -14.04 -26.24 -10.70
C GLU A 160 -15.11 -26.69 -9.72
N MET A 161 -15.77 -27.79 -10.02
CA MET A 161 -16.67 -28.44 -9.05
C MET A 161 -15.83 -29.06 -7.93
N ALA A 162 -16.06 -28.62 -6.70
CA ALA A 162 -15.35 -29.10 -5.50
C ALA A 162 -16.20 -30.03 -4.62
N GLY A 163 -17.47 -30.22 -4.97
CA GLY A 163 -18.44 -31.08 -4.32
C GLY A 163 -19.72 -31.14 -5.13
N GLU A 164 -20.74 -31.82 -4.59
CA GLU A 164 -22.05 -31.93 -5.27
C GLU A 164 -22.83 -30.60 -5.27
N ALA A 165 -22.60 -29.74 -4.27
CA ALA A 165 -23.38 -28.52 -4.03
C ALA A 165 -22.57 -27.24 -4.11
N TYR A 166 -21.27 -27.28 -4.50
CA TYR A 166 -20.45 -26.08 -4.60
C TYR A 166 -19.32 -26.22 -5.61
N SER A 167 -18.92 -25.08 -6.15
CA SER A 167 -17.74 -24.93 -6.99
C SER A 167 -16.77 -23.93 -6.39
N THR A 168 -15.53 -24.01 -6.78
CA THR A 168 -14.47 -23.10 -6.35
C THR A 168 -13.78 -22.48 -7.54
N GLN A 169 -13.24 -21.28 -7.34
CA GLN A 169 -12.44 -20.59 -8.35
C GLN A 169 -11.25 -19.93 -7.67
N LYS A 170 -10.05 -20.23 -8.15
CA LYS A 170 -8.85 -19.51 -7.75
C LYS A 170 -8.87 -18.12 -8.32
N ILE A 171 -8.53 -17.14 -7.50
CA ILE A 171 -8.34 -15.76 -7.90
C ILE A 171 -6.94 -15.32 -7.50
N ASN A 172 -6.21 -14.72 -8.42
CA ASN A 172 -4.91 -14.15 -8.15
C ASN A 172 -5.04 -12.64 -8.07
N LEU A 173 -4.67 -12.08 -6.94
CA LEU A 173 -4.66 -10.67 -6.67
C LEU A 173 -3.24 -10.13 -6.85
N GLN A 174 -3.11 -9.00 -7.48
CA GLN A 174 -1.87 -8.24 -7.55
C GLN A 174 -2.15 -6.77 -7.28
N VAL A 175 -1.33 -6.14 -6.46
CA VAL A 175 -1.37 -4.70 -6.20
C VAL A 175 0.06 -4.15 -6.18
N THR A 176 0.26 -2.93 -6.67
CA THR A 176 1.56 -2.27 -6.75
C THR A 176 1.42 -0.86 -6.23
N ASN A 177 2.30 -0.44 -5.31
CA ASN A 177 2.31 0.91 -4.77
C ASN A 177 3.09 1.90 -5.66
N SER A 178 3.08 3.19 -5.29
CA SER A 178 3.79 4.25 -6.03
C SER A 178 5.31 4.07 -6.04
N ALA A 179 5.87 3.40 -5.03
CA ALA A 179 7.29 3.07 -4.96
C ALA A 179 7.68 1.87 -5.83
N GLY A 180 6.71 1.22 -6.51
CA GLY A 180 6.93 0.10 -7.42
C GLY A 180 7.04 -1.25 -6.75
N ASP A 181 6.77 -1.34 -5.44
CA ASP A 181 6.68 -2.61 -4.74
C ASP A 181 5.31 -3.27 -4.96
N SER A 182 5.30 -4.59 -5.08
CA SER A 182 4.11 -5.35 -5.47
C SER A 182 3.88 -6.53 -4.54
N SER A 183 2.63 -6.70 -4.15
CA SER A 183 2.16 -7.91 -3.46
C SER A 183 1.26 -8.73 -4.35
N VAL A 184 1.40 -10.05 -4.24
CA VAL A 184 0.58 -11.04 -4.94
C VAL A 184 0.00 -12.01 -3.92
N LEU A 185 -1.28 -12.34 -4.06
CA LEU A 185 -1.95 -13.31 -3.20
C LEU A 185 -2.95 -14.15 -4.00
N GLU A 186 -2.85 -15.46 -3.87
CA GLU A 186 -3.86 -16.39 -4.40
C GLU A 186 -4.91 -16.65 -3.32
N LEU A 187 -6.18 -16.45 -3.65
CA LEU A 187 -7.33 -16.76 -2.82
C LEU A 187 -8.24 -17.76 -3.55
N THR A 188 -9.18 -18.35 -2.81
CA THR A 188 -10.21 -19.21 -3.37
C THR A 188 -11.60 -18.64 -3.07
N ALA A 189 -12.34 -18.31 -4.12
CA ALA A 189 -13.76 -17.99 -4.03
C ALA A 189 -14.59 -19.27 -4.08
N THR A 190 -15.63 -19.33 -3.26
CA THR A 190 -16.56 -20.48 -3.20
C THR A 190 -17.94 -20.04 -3.68
N PHE A 191 -18.54 -20.83 -4.55
CA PHE A 191 -19.88 -20.62 -5.09
C PHE A 191 -20.77 -21.78 -4.68
N GLU A 192 -21.82 -21.49 -3.94
CA GLU A 192 -22.66 -22.47 -3.27
C GLU A 192 -24.11 -22.29 -3.67
N ASP A 193 -24.89 -23.39 -3.62
CA ASP A 193 -26.34 -23.22 -3.62
C ASP A 193 -26.80 -22.44 -2.37
N TYR A 194 -28.04 -21.95 -2.39
CA TYR A 194 -28.56 -21.13 -1.29
C TYR A 194 -28.60 -21.88 0.04
N ASP A 195 -28.89 -23.14 0.01
CA ASP A 195 -29.01 -23.98 1.23
C ASP A 195 -27.62 -24.15 1.88
N SER A 196 -26.59 -24.41 1.09
CA SER A 196 -25.20 -24.51 1.56
C SER A 196 -24.65 -23.16 2.01
N TYR A 197 -24.92 -22.09 1.28
CA TYR A 197 -24.53 -20.71 1.63
C TYR A 197 -25.15 -20.26 2.96
N SER A 198 -26.37 -20.70 3.23
CA SER A 198 -27.11 -20.37 4.45
C SER A 198 -26.67 -21.14 5.70
N LYS A 199 -25.86 -22.22 5.55
CA LYS A 199 -25.33 -22.97 6.69
C LYS A 199 -24.46 -22.12 7.58
N ALA A 200 -24.59 -22.30 8.88
CA ALA A 200 -23.81 -21.63 9.89
C ALA A 200 -22.33 -21.99 9.78
N SER A 201 -21.44 -20.99 9.78
CA SER A 201 -19.98 -21.13 9.79
C SER A 201 -19.35 -20.09 10.73
N PRO A 202 -18.13 -20.29 11.24
CA PRO A 202 -17.48 -19.27 12.06
C PRO A 202 -17.34 -17.95 11.31
N ALA A 203 -17.62 -16.82 11.97
CA ALA A 203 -17.30 -15.47 11.50
C ALA A 203 -16.00 -15.00 12.12
N LEU A 204 -15.17 -14.37 11.32
CA LEU A 204 -13.85 -13.88 11.69
C LEU A 204 -13.79 -12.36 11.54
N ASN A 205 -13.02 -11.69 12.41
CA ASN A 205 -12.73 -10.27 12.27
C ASN A 205 -11.94 -9.99 10.98
N ASP A 206 -10.92 -10.83 10.74
CA ASP A 206 -10.08 -10.76 9.56
C ASP A 206 -9.98 -12.14 8.91
N TYR A 207 -10.09 -12.20 7.60
CA TYR A 207 -9.89 -13.43 6.82
C TYR A 207 -8.50 -13.51 6.19
N ILE A 208 -7.69 -12.43 6.32
CA ILE A 208 -6.27 -12.37 6.00
C ILE A 208 -5.56 -11.69 7.17
N ILE A 209 -4.53 -12.31 7.71
CA ILE A 209 -3.65 -11.70 8.71
C ILE A 209 -2.19 -11.81 8.30
N TYR A 210 -1.39 -10.84 8.71
CA TYR A 210 0.04 -10.80 8.50
C TYR A 210 0.75 -10.99 9.84
N VAL A 211 1.67 -11.94 9.89
CA VAL A 211 2.43 -12.26 11.10
C VAL A 211 3.92 -12.22 10.81
N LYS A 212 4.71 -11.78 11.77
CA LYS A 212 6.16 -11.80 11.64
C LYS A 212 6.67 -13.24 11.79
N LYS A 213 7.75 -13.54 11.11
CA LYS A 213 8.45 -14.81 11.24
C LYS A 213 8.72 -15.16 12.71
N GLY A 214 8.35 -16.35 13.13
CA GLY A 214 8.47 -16.86 14.48
C GLY A 214 7.32 -16.49 15.43
N GLU A 215 6.37 -15.64 15.03
CA GLU A 215 5.24 -15.23 15.86
C GLU A 215 3.99 -16.08 15.55
N LYS A 216 3.38 -16.65 16.59
CA LYS A 216 2.09 -17.34 16.49
C LYS A 216 1.00 -16.45 17.06
N PRO A 217 -0.02 -16.04 16.27
CA PRO A 217 -1.11 -15.21 16.74
C PRO A 217 -2.12 -15.99 17.59
N ASN A 218 -2.93 -15.27 18.37
CA ASN A 218 -4.08 -15.87 19.05
C ASN A 218 -5.26 -15.96 18.08
N TYR A 219 -5.40 -17.09 17.41
CA TYR A 219 -6.47 -17.33 16.45
C TYR A 219 -7.87 -17.25 17.05
N ARG A 220 -8.03 -17.59 18.34
CA ARG A 220 -9.35 -17.54 18.99
C ARG A 220 -9.84 -16.10 19.18
N ALA A 221 -8.93 -15.15 19.35
CA ALA A 221 -9.29 -13.73 19.41
C ALA A 221 -9.83 -13.16 18.10
N ASN A 222 -9.63 -13.87 16.97
CA ASN A 222 -10.15 -13.48 15.66
C ASN A 222 -11.61 -13.93 15.42
N LEU A 223 -12.20 -14.72 16.33
CA LEU A 223 -13.61 -15.13 16.24
C LEU A 223 -14.53 -13.99 16.70
N THR A 224 -15.51 -13.64 15.88
CA THR A 224 -16.50 -12.60 16.20
C THR A 224 -17.90 -13.14 16.39
N GLY A 225 -18.27 -14.19 15.65
CA GLY A 225 -19.60 -14.74 15.66
C GLY A 225 -19.78 -15.93 14.73
N ILE A 226 -20.99 -16.04 14.21
CA ILE A 226 -21.39 -17.04 13.24
C ILE A 226 -21.94 -16.33 12.00
N TRP A 227 -21.39 -16.69 10.86
CA TRP A 227 -21.88 -16.27 9.56
C TRP A 227 -22.98 -17.22 9.10
N THR A 228 -24.16 -16.70 8.77
CA THR A 228 -25.27 -17.48 8.25
C THR A 228 -26.17 -16.63 7.34
N ALA A 229 -26.55 -17.17 6.19
CA ALA A 229 -27.39 -16.49 5.18
C ALA A 229 -26.93 -15.06 4.84
N GLY A 230 -25.63 -14.84 4.72
CA GLY A 230 -25.04 -13.52 4.39
C GLY A 230 -25.00 -12.51 5.53
N ASN A 231 -25.26 -12.94 6.77
CA ASN A 231 -25.22 -12.07 7.95
C ASN A 231 -24.40 -12.69 9.08
N GLU A 232 -23.72 -11.83 9.82
CA GLU A 232 -23.06 -12.20 11.06
C GLU A 232 -24.04 -12.13 12.23
N ARG A 233 -24.03 -13.16 13.08
CA ARG A 233 -24.83 -13.29 14.31
C ARG A 233 -23.92 -13.67 15.47
N LYS A 234 -24.26 -13.23 16.67
CA LYS A 234 -23.50 -13.62 17.88
C LYS A 234 -23.66 -15.11 18.17
N PHE A 235 -22.61 -15.73 18.71
CA PHE A 235 -22.65 -17.12 19.15
C PHE A 235 -23.84 -17.41 20.07
N SER A 236 -24.09 -16.53 21.06
CA SER A 236 -25.18 -16.68 22.03
C SER A 236 -26.58 -16.62 21.40
N GLU A 237 -26.78 -15.88 20.32
CA GLU A 237 -28.09 -15.80 19.62
C GLU A 237 -28.48 -17.11 18.97
N LEU A 238 -27.49 -17.88 18.55
CA LEU A 238 -27.69 -19.20 17.92
C LEU A 238 -27.40 -20.37 18.85
N GLY A 239 -27.13 -20.06 20.13
CA GLY A 239 -26.87 -21.03 21.18
C GLY A 239 -25.58 -21.81 21.01
N PHE A 240 -24.54 -21.23 20.39
CA PHE A 240 -23.20 -21.80 20.30
C PHE A 240 -22.27 -21.24 21.37
N ASP A 241 -21.32 -22.08 21.78
CA ASP A 241 -20.20 -21.71 22.65
C ASP A 241 -18.90 -21.70 21.81
N PRO A 242 -18.27 -20.56 21.61
CA PRO A 242 -17.05 -20.47 20.78
C PRO A 242 -15.92 -21.38 21.28
N ASP A 243 -15.83 -21.64 22.58
CA ASP A 243 -14.76 -22.46 23.15
C ASP A 243 -15.02 -23.98 23.00
N GLN A 244 -16.27 -24.40 22.98
CA GLN A 244 -16.64 -25.79 22.86
C GLN A 244 -17.01 -26.21 21.43
N ASP A 245 -17.63 -25.28 20.67
CA ASP A 245 -18.23 -25.60 19.39
C ASP A 245 -17.33 -25.20 18.20
N VAL A 246 -16.26 -24.42 18.41
CA VAL A 246 -15.31 -24.05 17.34
C VAL A 246 -13.96 -24.71 17.57
N SER A 247 -13.57 -25.59 16.66
CA SER A 247 -12.19 -26.11 16.57
C SER A 247 -11.37 -25.30 15.58
N ILE A 248 -10.07 -25.12 15.89
CA ILE A 248 -9.12 -24.37 15.07
C ILE A 248 -7.98 -25.31 14.68
N GLU A 249 -7.78 -25.48 13.38
CA GLU A 249 -6.75 -26.35 12.80
C GLU A 249 -5.66 -25.47 12.16
N ASP A 250 -4.52 -25.33 12.84
CA ASP A 250 -3.36 -24.52 12.41
C ASP A 250 -2.08 -25.33 12.19
N SER A 251 -2.18 -26.66 12.23
CA SER A 251 -1.00 -27.57 12.13
C SER A 251 -0.24 -27.45 10.79
N GLY A 252 -0.87 -26.88 9.76
CA GLY A 252 -0.26 -26.62 8.45
C GLY A 252 0.53 -25.32 8.36
N VAL A 253 0.59 -24.51 9.42
CA VAL A 253 1.29 -23.21 9.41
C VAL A 253 2.73 -23.39 9.89
N ASP A 254 3.70 -23.07 9.01
CA ASP A 254 5.10 -22.92 9.39
C ASP A 254 5.42 -21.46 9.66
N TYR A 255 5.47 -21.09 10.94
CA TYR A 255 5.77 -19.71 11.35
C TYR A 255 7.23 -19.30 11.11
N ASN A 256 8.13 -20.25 10.83
CA ASN A 256 9.54 -19.97 10.60
C ASN A 256 9.90 -19.79 9.12
N THR A 257 8.98 -20.08 8.23
CA THR A 257 9.18 -19.94 6.79
C THR A 257 8.19 -18.90 6.23
N PRO A 258 8.67 -17.80 5.61
CA PRO A 258 7.81 -16.85 4.91
C PRO A 258 6.96 -17.54 3.86
N GLY A 259 5.68 -17.22 3.82
CA GLY A 259 4.75 -17.87 2.90
C GLY A 259 3.29 -17.59 3.25
N VAL A 260 2.40 -18.18 2.47
CA VAL A 260 0.95 -18.09 2.65
C VAL A 260 0.43 -19.43 3.14
N TYR A 261 -0.23 -19.42 4.28
CA TYR A 261 -0.74 -20.59 4.96
C TYR A 261 -2.23 -20.45 5.23
N MET A 262 -2.90 -21.55 5.55
CA MET A 262 -4.33 -21.59 5.84
C MET A 262 -4.58 -22.18 7.23
N VAL A 263 -5.45 -21.50 7.98
CA VAL A 263 -5.99 -21.99 9.25
C VAL A 263 -7.48 -22.20 9.06
N LYS A 264 -7.97 -23.40 9.45
CA LYS A 264 -9.39 -23.74 9.34
C LYS A 264 -10.07 -23.62 10.69
N TYR A 265 -11.19 -22.93 10.70
CA TYR A 265 -12.14 -22.87 11.81
C TYR A 265 -13.33 -23.74 11.45
N LYS A 266 -13.65 -24.72 12.27
CA LYS A 266 -14.77 -25.64 12.04
C LYS A 266 -15.80 -25.49 13.15
N LEU A 267 -17.05 -25.20 12.78
CA LEU A 267 -18.18 -25.13 13.69
C LEU A 267 -18.81 -26.52 13.81
N THR A 268 -18.87 -27.03 15.04
CA THR A 268 -19.50 -28.33 15.35
C THR A 268 -20.30 -28.19 16.64
N ARG A 269 -21.30 -29.01 16.84
CA ARG A 269 -22.04 -29.07 18.10
C ARG A 269 -22.16 -30.51 18.59
N ALA A 270 -21.84 -30.72 19.85
CA ALA A 270 -22.10 -31.99 20.50
C ALA A 270 -23.60 -32.10 20.82
N THR A 271 -24.20 -33.19 20.41
CA THR A 271 -25.63 -33.52 20.67
C THR A 271 -25.67 -34.88 21.31
N GLN A 272 -26.50 -35.04 22.34
CA GLN A 272 -26.81 -36.36 22.94
C GLN A 272 -28.05 -36.92 22.30
N ASN A 273 -28.01 -38.21 21.95
CA ASN A 273 -29.21 -38.95 21.52
C ASN A 273 -30.03 -39.43 22.73
N ALA A 274 -31.25 -39.85 22.49
CA ALA A 274 -32.18 -40.34 23.53
C ALA A 274 -31.66 -41.56 24.32
N THR A 275 -30.62 -42.23 23.82
CA THR A 275 -30.00 -43.41 24.47
C THR A 275 -28.69 -43.06 25.21
N GLY A 276 -28.36 -41.78 25.35
CA GLY A 276 -27.19 -41.31 26.07
C GLY A 276 -25.89 -41.33 25.26
N GLY A 277 -25.92 -41.71 23.98
CA GLY A 277 -24.78 -41.59 23.07
C GLY A 277 -24.55 -40.13 22.65
N SER A 278 -23.29 -39.71 22.58
CA SER A 278 -22.89 -38.38 22.09
C SER A 278 -22.42 -38.46 20.64
N TYR A 279 -22.88 -37.54 19.78
CA TYR A 279 -22.38 -37.35 18.44
C TYR A 279 -22.17 -35.85 18.19
N ARG A 280 -21.27 -35.51 17.24
CA ARG A 280 -21.08 -34.12 16.82
C ARG A 280 -21.71 -33.88 15.46
N THR A 281 -22.49 -32.82 15.38
CA THR A 281 -23.02 -32.33 14.11
C THR A 281 -22.07 -31.29 13.55
N ASP A 282 -21.63 -31.53 12.34
CA ASP A 282 -20.80 -30.55 11.59
C ASP A 282 -21.70 -29.51 10.93
N PHE A 283 -21.34 -28.26 11.07
CA PHE A 283 -22.00 -27.14 10.39
C PHE A 283 -21.11 -26.67 9.22
N GLY A 284 -20.48 -25.50 9.32
CA GLY A 284 -19.63 -24.94 8.29
C GLY A 284 -18.19 -24.66 8.76
N THR A 285 -17.38 -24.27 7.83
CA THR A 285 -15.98 -23.89 8.07
C THR A 285 -15.72 -22.47 7.60
N ALA A 286 -14.77 -21.79 8.27
CA ALA A 286 -14.16 -20.58 7.76
C ALA A 286 -12.67 -20.82 7.57
N THR A 287 -12.07 -20.20 6.58
CA THR A 287 -10.63 -20.27 6.32
C THR A 287 -10.01 -18.90 6.53
N LEU A 288 -9.00 -18.84 7.40
CA LEU A 288 -8.14 -17.68 7.59
C LEU A 288 -6.86 -17.87 6.78
N ILE A 289 -6.50 -16.89 6.00
CA ILE A 289 -5.21 -16.81 5.32
C ILE A 289 -4.19 -16.16 6.26
N VAL A 290 -3.09 -16.84 6.49
CA VAL A 290 -1.98 -16.36 7.32
C VAL A 290 -0.78 -16.13 6.43
N VAL A 291 -0.36 -14.88 6.30
CA VAL A 291 0.85 -14.49 5.57
C VAL A 291 1.97 -14.33 6.58
N VAL A 292 2.94 -15.23 6.55
CA VAL A 292 4.16 -15.14 7.35
C VAL A 292 5.15 -14.26 6.56
N GLU A 293 5.44 -13.08 7.10
CA GLU A 293 6.35 -12.13 6.46
C GLU A 293 7.80 -12.35 6.90
N ASP A 294 8.72 -12.15 5.98
CA ASP A 294 10.14 -12.07 6.32
C ASP A 294 10.36 -10.78 7.12
N THR A 295 10.89 -10.92 8.33
CA THR A 295 11.18 -9.75 9.17
C THR A 295 12.23 -8.88 8.47
N PRO A 296 12.06 -7.56 8.41
CA PRO A 296 13.05 -6.67 7.80
C PRO A 296 14.39 -6.69 8.53
#